data_ad9e3e4e6fadf4a726ede8252fdb3b4d
#
_entry.id   ad9e3e4e6fadf4a726ede8252fdb3b4d
#
_cell.length_a   1.000
_cell.length_b   1.000
_cell.length_c   1.000
_cell.angle_alpha   90.00
_cell.angle_beta   90.00
_cell.angle_gamma   90.00
#
_symmetry.space_group_name_H-M   'P 1'
#
loop_
_entity.id
_entity.type
_entity.pdbx_description
1 polymer ?
#
loop_
_entity_poly.entity_id
_entity_poly.type
_entity_poly.pdbx_seq_one_letter_code
_entity_poly.pdbx_strand_id
1 'polypeptide(L)'
;MRYLIYLLAVIALSCSKEAIEPENYTLRIQNRYFEAVTVSVDEHFSGKLSPNTVSKAFTLPKGSYKVVAITASRLHLESTVQIQGSTAELTIEICPKGKIYITH
;
A
#
# COMPACT_ATOMS: atom_id res chain seq x y z
N MET A 1 -4.40 16.12 44.78
CA MET A 1 -4.56 17.17 43.77
C MET A 1 -3.47 17.18 42.75
N ARG A 2 -2.25 17.37 43.16
CA ARG A 2 -1.12 17.43 42.26
C ARG A 2 -0.91 16.15 41.49
N TYR A 3 -1.27 15.03 42.05
CA TYR A 3 -1.10 13.71 41.43
C TYR A 3 -1.93 13.54 40.18
N LEU A 4 -3.12 14.15 40.15
CA LEU A 4 -4.01 14.05 39.03
C LEU A 4 -3.39 14.66 37.77
N ILE A 5 -2.63 15.73 37.93
CA ILE A 5 -2.00 16.40 36.84
C ILE A 5 -0.95 15.50 36.16
N TYR A 6 -0.19 14.80 36.96
CA TYR A 6 0.82 13.89 36.42
C TYR A 6 0.22 12.73 35.65
N LEU A 7 -0.85 12.17 36.19
CA LEU A 7 -1.53 11.07 35.51
C LEU A 7 -2.09 11.48 34.17
N LEU A 8 -2.67 12.65 34.08
CA LEU A 8 -3.22 13.16 32.81
C LEU A 8 -2.14 13.35 31.78
N ALA A 9 -0.98 13.86 32.18
CA ALA A 9 0.13 14.07 31.26
C ALA A 9 0.63 12.75 30.69
N VAL A 10 0.74 11.72 31.51
CA VAL A 10 1.20 10.40 31.05
C VAL A 10 0.22 9.80 30.06
N ILE A 11 -1.06 9.88 30.34
CA ILE A 11 -2.08 9.34 29.45
C ILE A 11 -2.05 10.04 28.10
N ALA A 12 -1.91 11.36 28.10
CA ALA A 12 -1.86 12.13 26.85
C ALA A 12 -0.68 11.72 25.99
N LEU A 13 0.49 11.50 26.58
CA LEU A 13 1.66 11.07 25.84
C LEU A 13 1.49 9.69 25.22
N SER A 14 0.89 8.77 25.95
CA SER A 14 0.64 7.43 25.45
C SER A 14 -0.27 7.44 24.24
N CYS A 15 -1.35 8.20 24.32
CA CYS A 15 -2.30 8.29 23.21
C CYS A 15 -1.69 8.90 21.96
N SER A 16 -0.86 9.91 22.10
CA SER A 16 -0.30 10.59 20.94
C SER A 16 0.67 9.73 20.15
N LYS A 17 1.28 8.74 20.77
CA LYS A 17 2.23 7.87 20.07
C LYS A 17 1.57 6.83 19.21
N GLU A 18 0.35 6.45 19.55
CA GLU A 18 -0.31 5.33 18.89
C GLU A 18 -1.18 5.71 17.71
N ALA A 19 -1.50 6.97 17.57
CA ALA A 19 -2.49 7.42 16.61
C ALA A 19 -1.91 8.02 15.34
N ILE A 20 -0.60 7.98 15.15
CA ILE A 20 0.02 8.66 14.01
C ILE A 20 0.06 7.75 12.80
N GLU A 21 -0.70 8.13 11.77
CA GLU A 21 -0.62 7.54 10.44
C GLU A 21 -0.21 8.62 9.45
N PRO A 22 0.53 8.28 8.39
CA PRO A 22 0.86 9.27 7.38
C PRO A 22 -0.40 9.73 6.63
N GLU A 23 -0.40 10.97 6.16
CA GLU A 23 -1.49 11.47 5.33
C GLU A 23 -1.45 10.86 3.94
N ASN A 24 -0.25 10.59 3.45
CA ASN A 24 -0.04 9.98 2.16
C ASN A 24 0.98 8.86 2.28
N TYR A 25 0.83 7.87 1.43
CA TYR A 25 1.72 6.72 1.38
C TYR A 25 2.45 6.70 0.05
N THR A 26 3.71 6.30 0.08
CA THR A 26 4.49 6.09 -1.14
C THR A 26 4.40 4.62 -1.50
N LEU A 27 3.96 4.36 -2.71
CA LEU A 27 3.75 3.00 -3.18
C LEU A 27 4.58 2.69 -4.42
N ARG A 28 4.93 1.43 -4.55
CA ARG A 28 5.53 0.86 -5.74
C ARG A 28 4.79 -0.43 -6.05
N ILE A 29 4.79 -0.82 -7.30
CA ILE A 29 4.20 -2.10 -7.72
C ILE A 29 5.34 -3.00 -8.15
N GLN A 30 5.43 -4.18 -7.57
CA GLN A 30 6.42 -5.18 -7.93
C GLN A 30 5.76 -6.32 -8.66
N ASN A 31 6.18 -6.56 -9.90
CA ASN A 31 5.67 -7.68 -10.68
C ASN A 31 6.59 -8.88 -10.51
N ARG A 32 6.16 -9.86 -9.72
CA ARG A 32 6.86 -11.13 -9.57
C ARG A 32 6.22 -12.24 -10.37
N TYR A 33 5.21 -11.90 -11.16
CA TYR A 33 4.58 -12.84 -12.06
C TYR A 33 5.51 -13.11 -13.26
N PHE A 34 5.35 -14.28 -13.88
CA PHE A 34 6.27 -14.69 -14.96
C PHE A 34 6.02 -14.00 -16.29
N GLU A 35 4.95 -13.23 -16.43
CA GLU A 35 4.64 -12.49 -17.63
C GLU A 35 4.66 -10.99 -17.36
N ALA A 36 4.79 -10.20 -18.42
CA ALA A 36 4.57 -8.76 -18.32
C ALA A 36 3.09 -8.52 -18.00
N VAL A 37 2.81 -7.48 -17.21
CA VAL A 37 1.45 -7.11 -16.84
C VAL A 37 1.22 -5.63 -17.09
N THR A 38 -0.02 -5.30 -17.45
CA THR A 38 -0.47 -3.92 -17.47
C THR A 38 -1.30 -3.72 -16.21
N VAL A 39 -0.81 -2.87 -15.31
CA VAL A 39 -1.39 -2.68 -13.99
C VAL A 39 -2.06 -1.33 -13.90
N SER A 40 -3.21 -1.29 -13.26
CA SER A 40 -3.87 -0.03 -12.90
C SER A 40 -4.30 -0.09 -11.44
N VAL A 41 -4.22 1.05 -10.77
CA VAL A 41 -4.70 1.22 -9.39
C VAL A 41 -5.75 2.31 -9.47
N ASP A 42 -7.01 1.91 -9.59
CA ASP A 42 -8.13 2.79 -9.89
C ASP A 42 -7.74 3.77 -11.01
N GLU A 43 -7.84 5.08 -10.76
CA GLU A 43 -7.44 6.10 -11.73
C GLU A 43 -6.10 6.76 -11.38
N HIS A 44 -5.42 6.25 -10.34
CA HIS A 44 -4.22 6.90 -9.79
C HIS A 44 -2.93 6.44 -10.42
N PHE A 45 -2.89 5.26 -10.98
CA PHE A 45 -1.71 4.70 -11.58
C PHE A 45 -2.10 3.79 -12.74
N SER A 46 -1.28 3.82 -13.80
CA SER A 46 -1.41 2.90 -14.91
C SER A 46 -0.04 2.73 -15.54
N GLY A 47 0.36 1.50 -15.83
CA GLY A 47 1.65 1.24 -16.42
C GLY A 47 1.86 -0.23 -16.74
N LYS A 48 2.84 -0.50 -17.59
CA LYS A 48 3.22 -1.85 -17.98
C LYS A 48 4.51 -2.22 -17.26
N LEU A 49 4.54 -3.40 -16.68
CA LEU A 49 5.70 -3.91 -15.93
C LEU A 49 6.14 -5.24 -16.51
N SER A 50 7.42 -5.33 -16.85
CA SER A 50 8.04 -6.59 -17.26
C SER A 50 8.18 -7.51 -16.05
N PRO A 51 8.36 -8.84 -16.26
CA PRO A 51 8.56 -9.74 -15.13
C PRO A 51 9.74 -9.31 -14.26
N ASN A 52 9.59 -9.45 -12.95
CA ASN A 52 10.61 -9.12 -11.95
C ASN A 52 11.07 -7.67 -11.96
N THR A 53 10.17 -6.75 -12.29
CA THR A 53 10.47 -5.32 -12.25
C THR A 53 9.56 -4.60 -11.25
N VAL A 54 10.00 -3.41 -10.87
CA VAL A 54 9.30 -2.56 -9.91
C VAL A 54 8.94 -1.25 -10.61
N SER A 55 7.73 -0.77 -10.37
CA SER A 55 7.26 0.48 -10.95
C SER A 55 7.94 1.69 -10.33
N LYS A 56 7.71 2.86 -10.93
CA LYS A 56 8.03 4.14 -10.30
C LYS A 56 7.16 4.29 -9.06
N ALA A 57 7.67 5.05 -8.09
CA ALA A 57 6.90 5.37 -6.90
C ALA A 57 5.76 6.32 -7.23
N PHE A 58 4.63 6.14 -6.56
CA PHE A 58 3.50 7.04 -6.66
C PHE A 58 2.89 7.19 -5.26
N THR A 59 2.09 8.22 -5.08
CA THR A 59 1.57 8.58 -3.76
C THR A 59 0.05 8.47 -3.72
N LEU A 60 -0.46 7.84 -2.67
CA LEU A 60 -1.90 7.72 -2.45
C LEU A 60 -2.24 8.03 -0.99
N PRO A 61 -3.38 8.66 -0.73
CA PRO A 61 -3.87 8.79 0.63
C PRO A 61 -4.39 7.44 1.14
N LYS A 62 -4.60 7.36 2.44
CA LYS A 62 -5.22 6.21 3.08
C LYS A 62 -6.55 5.90 2.39
N GLY A 63 -6.81 4.62 2.16
CA GLY A 63 -8.06 4.22 1.55
C GLY A 63 -8.01 2.82 0.98
N SER A 64 -9.09 2.48 0.29
CA SER A 64 -9.26 1.18 -0.37
C SER A 64 -9.16 1.39 -1.87
N TYR A 65 -8.34 0.60 -2.53
CA TYR A 65 -8.07 0.76 -3.96
C TYR A 65 -8.17 -0.56 -4.69
N LYS A 66 -8.75 -0.51 -5.89
CA LYS A 66 -8.85 -1.68 -6.75
C LYS A 66 -7.62 -1.74 -7.64
N VAL A 67 -6.91 -2.85 -7.59
CA VAL A 67 -5.75 -3.10 -8.41
C VAL A 67 -6.10 -4.14 -9.45
N VAL A 68 -5.88 -3.80 -10.72
CA VAL A 68 -6.14 -4.70 -11.84
C VAL A 68 -4.85 -4.89 -12.61
N ALA A 69 -4.50 -6.13 -12.89
CA ALA A 69 -3.33 -6.47 -13.69
C ALA A 69 -3.77 -7.40 -14.82
N ILE A 70 -3.49 -7.00 -16.06
CA ILE A 70 -3.79 -7.82 -17.22
C ILE A 70 -2.47 -8.33 -17.77
N THR A 71 -2.31 -9.65 -17.79
CA THR A 71 -1.06 -10.27 -18.24
C THR A 71 -0.93 -10.26 -19.75
N ALA A 72 0.27 -10.57 -20.24
CA ALA A 72 0.53 -10.65 -21.68
C ALA A 72 -0.37 -11.69 -22.35
N SER A 73 -0.72 -12.77 -21.66
CA SER A 73 -1.65 -13.79 -22.16
C SER A 73 -3.12 -13.41 -21.95
N ARG A 74 -3.39 -12.18 -21.49
CA ARG A 74 -4.72 -11.62 -21.28
C ARG A 74 -5.47 -12.18 -20.08
N LEU A 75 -4.75 -12.77 -19.14
CA LEU A 75 -5.34 -13.18 -17.88
C LEU A 75 -5.62 -11.93 -17.07
N HIS A 76 -6.81 -11.85 -16.48
CA HIS A 76 -7.25 -10.71 -15.68
C HIS A 76 -7.05 -11.03 -14.20
N LEU A 77 -6.16 -10.28 -13.55
CA LEU A 77 -5.91 -10.40 -12.11
C LEU A 77 -6.47 -9.16 -11.42
N GLU A 78 -7.13 -9.34 -10.31
CA GLU A 78 -7.78 -8.24 -9.64
C GLU A 78 -7.79 -8.44 -8.13
N SER A 79 -7.61 -7.36 -7.39
CA SER A 79 -7.68 -7.39 -5.94
C SER A 79 -8.00 -6.00 -5.41
N THR A 80 -8.61 -5.92 -4.25
CA THR A 80 -8.79 -4.67 -3.54
C THR A 80 -7.78 -4.64 -2.41
N VAL A 81 -6.99 -3.57 -2.35
CA VAL A 81 -5.96 -3.42 -1.32
C VAL A 81 -6.30 -2.28 -0.37
N GLN A 82 -5.91 -2.43 0.88
CA GLN A 82 -6.12 -1.42 1.92
C GLN A 82 -4.82 -0.69 2.17
N ILE A 83 -4.81 0.62 1.89
CA ILE A 83 -3.65 1.46 2.16
C ILE A 83 -3.87 2.13 3.51
N GLN A 84 -3.15 1.65 4.52
CA GLN A 84 -3.34 2.10 5.89
C GLN A 84 -2.14 1.71 6.75
N GLY A 85 -2.14 2.17 7.99
CA GLY A 85 -1.11 1.82 8.96
C GLY A 85 -0.06 2.89 9.12
N SER A 86 0.94 2.62 9.95
CA SER A 86 1.97 3.59 10.30
C SER A 86 3.18 3.58 9.37
N THR A 87 3.28 2.60 8.48
CA THR A 87 4.39 2.50 7.52
C THR A 87 4.08 3.33 6.28
N ALA A 88 4.89 4.36 6.03
CA ALA A 88 4.64 5.28 4.93
C ALA A 88 5.01 4.73 3.55
N GLU A 89 5.87 3.72 3.50
CA GLU A 89 6.27 3.10 2.24
C GLU A 89 5.73 1.69 2.15
N LEU A 90 4.94 1.44 1.11
CA LEU A 90 4.29 0.16 0.89
C LEU A 90 4.57 -0.34 -0.52
N THR A 91 4.50 -1.65 -0.71
CA THR A 91 4.66 -2.26 -2.03
C THR A 91 3.42 -3.09 -2.34
N ILE A 92 2.87 -2.89 -3.54
CA ILE A 92 1.82 -3.74 -4.08
C ILE A 92 2.53 -4.84 -4.85
N GLU A 93 2.39 -6.07 -4.42
CA GLU A 93 3.09 -7.18 -5.05
C GLU A 93 2.14 -8.06 -5.83
N ILE A 94 2.54 -8.40 -7.07
CA ILE A 94 1.85 -9.41 -7.87
C ILE A 94 2.72 -10.66 -7.75
N CYS A 95 2.24 -11.67 -7.03
CA CYS A 95 3.05 -12.85 -6.75
C CYS A 95 3.07 -13.83 -7.93
N PRO A 96 3.98 -14.81 -7.93
CA PRO A 96 4.07 -15.76 -9.03
C PRO A 96 2.79 -16.55 -9.30
N LYS A 97 1.90 -16.65 -8.32
CA LYS A 97 0.62 -17.33 -8.48
C LYS A 97 -0.49 -16.41 -8.99
N GLY A 98 -0.20 -15.15 -9.23
CA GLY A 98 -1.17 -14.19 -9.74
C GLY A 98 -2.02 -13.50 -8.69
N LYS A 99 -1.66 -13.59 -7.42
CA LYS A 99 -2.35 -12.86 -6.35
C LYS A 99 -1.71 -11.50 -6.15
N ILE A 100 -2.52 -10.52 -5.79
CA ILE A 100 -2.08 -9.15 -5.56
C ILE A 100 -2.31 -8.80 -4.10
N TYR A 101 -1.29 -8.30 -3.43
CA TYR A 101 -1.39 -7.95 -2.02
C TYR A 101 -0.36 -6.87 -1.65
N ILE A 102 -0.52 -6.30 -0.45
CA ILE A 102 0.39 -5.28 0.07
C ILE A 102 1.49 -5.94 0.91
N THR A 103 2.72 -5.50 0.70
CA THR A 103 3.86 -5.88 1.54
C THR A 103 4.51 -4.63 2.10
N HIS A 104 5.25 -4.81 3.19
CA HIS A 104 5.93 -3.71 3.88
C HIS A 104 7.42 -3.75 3.67
#